data_a6ff6a2fbcf4ac7fc6536ed64cc51fbf
#
_entry.id   a6ff6a2fbcf4ac7fc6536ed64cc51fbf
#
_cell.length_a   1.000
_cell.length_b   1.000
_cell.length_c   1.000
_cell.angle_alpha   90.00
_cell.angle_beta   90.00
_cell.angle_gamma   90.00
#
_symmetry.space_group_name_H-M   'P 1'
#
loop_
_entity.id
_entity.type
_entity.pdbx_description
1 polymer ?
#
loop_
_entity_poly.entity_id
_entity_poly.type
_entity_poly.pdbx_seq_one_letter_code
_entity_poly.pdbx_strand_id
1 'polypeptide(L)'
;MNADWQETITRYPVLTALGNLASLSRETADGVDTWVITRTEQVAENNELVTDDEGNQVYDITLMKNGESADYTAFSAAYNQLMMVTMSGRLPDGWTAADAPHTVWTFTDVDGTVHTVALIRYDAMHDAVAVDGVALFYLIQGGFSLGI
;
A
#
# COMPACT_ATOMS: atom_id res chain seq x y z
N MET A 1 -20.64 4.95 18.66
CA MET A 1 -19.50 4.96 17.75
C MET A 1 -18.33 5.62 18.45
N ASN A 2 -17.20 5.13 18.26
CA ASN A 2 -16.08 5.68 18.98
C ASN A 2 -15.00 6.18 18.01
N ALA A 3 -14.41 7.29 18.40
CA ALA A 3 -13.32 7.90 17.66
C ALA A 3 -12.08 7.00 17.64
N ASP A 4 -11.92 6.14 18.64
CA ASP A 4 -10.77 5.24 18.72
C ASP A 4 -10.70 4.27 17.56
N TRP A 5 -11.86 3.79 17.12
CA TRP A 5 -11.93 2.91 15.97
C TRP A 5 -11.39 3.59 14.71
N GLN A 6 -11.82 4.83 14.45
CA GLN A 6 -11.36 5.60 13.30
C GLN A 6 -9.87 5.93 13.42
N GLU A 7 -9.42 6.32 14.58
CA GLU A 7 -8.01 6.63 14.81
C GLU A 7 -7.13 5.41 14.58
N THR A 8 -7.56 4.24 15.03
CA THR A 8 -6.81 3.01 14.82
C THR A 8 -6.66 2.68 13.35
N ILE A 9 -7.74 2.81 12.57
CA ILE A 9 -7.73 2.48 11.14
C ILE A 9 -6.92 3.50 10.35
N THR A 10 -7.10 4.80 10.60
CA THR A 10 -6.47 5.85 9.81
C THR A 10 -5.05 6.18 10.23
N ARG A 11 -4.62 5.72 11.38
CA ARG A 11 -3.26 5.95 11.87
C ARG A 11 -2.20 5.31 10.98
N TYR A 12 -2.55 4.22 10.32
CA TYR A 12 -1.69 3.55 9.34
C TYR A 12 -2.28 3.79 7.96
N PRO A 13 -1.52 4.40 7.03
CA PRO A 13 -2.06 4.69 5.70
C PRO A 13 -2.28 3.44 4.85
N VAL A 14 -1.53 2.37 5.10
CA VAL A 14 -1.64 1.15 4.30
C VAL A 14 -2.62 0.20 4.96
N LEU A 15 -3.74 -0.05 4.28
CA LEU A 15 -4.83 -0.90 4.77
C LEU A 15 -4.77 -2.32 4.21
N THR A 16 -3.97 -2.56 3.18
CA THR A 16 -3.89 -3.84 2.51
C THR A 16 -2.63 -4.59 2.94
N ALA A 17 -2.80 -5.78 3.52
CA ALA A 17 -1.69 -6.65 3.85
C ALA A 17 -1.03 -7.18 2.58
N LEU A 18 0.28 -7.40 2.60
CA LEU A 18 1.02 -7.87 1.43
C LEU A 18 0.44 -9.19 0.89
N GLY A 19 0.02 -10.09 1.76
CA GLY A 19 -0.57 -11.36 1.34
C GLY A 19 -1.89 -11.22 0.58
N ASN A 20 -2.55 -10.08 0.68
CA ASN A 20 -3.79 -9.78 -0.03
C ASN A 20 -3.60 -8.81 -1.19
N LEU A 21 -2.39 -8.30 -1.39
CA LEU A 21 -2.12 -7.31 -2.42
C LEU A 21 -2.00 -7.98 -3.79
N ALA A 22 -2.83 -7.55 -4.75
CA ALA A 22 -2.73 -7.98 -6.13
C ALA A 22 -1.88 -7.02 -6.97
N SER A 23 -2.07 -5.72 -6.76
CA SER A 23 -1.28 -4.71 -7.46
C SER A 23 -1.17 -3.44 -6.65
N LEU A 24 -0.12 -2.69 -6.94
CA LEU A 24 0.15 -1.39 -6.34
C LEU A 24 0.58 -0.44 -7.43
N SER A 25 0.02 0.76 -7.45
CA SER A 25 0.49 1.80 -8.36
C SER A 25 0.84 3.05 -7.57
N ARG A 26 1.82 3.78 -8.10
CA ARG A 26 2.25 5.08 -7.57
C ARG A 26 2.23 6.08 -8.71
N GLU A 27 1.34 7.05 -8.63
CA GLU A 27 1.21 8.10 -9.63
C GLU A 27 1.83 9.39 -9.08
N THR A 28 2.76 9.96 -9.85
CA THR A 28 3.40 11.24 -9.53
C THR A 28 3.39 12.11 -10.77
N ALA A 29 3.89 13.35 -10.65
CA ALA A 29 4.04 14.23 -11.81
C ALA A 29 4.98 13.67 -12.87
N ASP A 30 5.90 12.77 -12.48
CA ASP A 30 6.88 12.16 -13.37
C ASP A 30 6.33 10.94 -14.12
N GLY A 31 5.19 10.41 -13.70
CA GLY A 31 4.59 9.24 -14.33
C GLY A 31 3.96 8.28 -13.33
N VAL A 32 3.72 7.07 -13.79
CA VAL A 32 3.07 6.03 -13.00
C VAL A 32 3.96 4.80 -12.95
N ASP A 33 4.25 4.31 -11.74
CA ASP A 33 4.88 3.02 -11.53
C ASP A 33 3.82 2.03 -11.06
N THR A 34 3.82 0.84 -11.66
CA THR A 34 2.84 -0.21 -11.31
C THR A 34 3.56 -1.50 -10.99
N TRP A 35 3.24 -2.08 -9.84
CA TRP A 35 3.72 -3.39 -9.41
C TRP A 35 2.55 -4.36 -9.43
N VAL A 36 2.72 -5.51 -10.08
CA VAL A 36 1.69 -6.56 -10.15
C VAL A 36 2.24 -7.84 -9.55
N ILE A 37 1.51 -8.40 -8.60
CA ILE A 37 1.89 -9.64 -7.92
C ILE A 37 1.01 -10.76 -8.46
N THR A 38 1.64 -11.77 -9.04
CA THR A 38 0.95 -12.95 -9.54
C THR A 38 1.26 -14.13 -8.62
N ARG A 39 0.22 -14.78 -8.14
CA ARG A 39 0.33 -15.97 -7.29
C ARG A 39 -0.25 -17.16 -8.03
N THR A 40 0.60 -18.14 -8.25
CA THR A 40 0.20 -19.37 -8.95
C THR A 40 0.28 -20.53 -7.95
N GLU A 41 -0.78 -21.34 -7.88
CA GLU A 41 -0.81 -22.49 -7.02
C GLU A 41 0.25 -23.52 -7.44
N GLN A 42 1.04 -24.00 -6.48
CA GLN A 42 1.98 -25.09 -6.73
C GLN A 42 1.21 -26.39 -6.77
N VAL A 43 1.45 -27.18 -7.80
CA VAL A 43 0.79 -28.47 -8.01
C VAL A 43 1.86 -29.55 -8.12
N ALA A 44 1.72 -30.64 -7.35
CA ALA A 44 2.60 -31.77 -7.43
C ALA A 44 2.37 -32.58 -8.72
N GLU A 45 3.26 -33.53 -9.01
CA GLU A 45 3.15 -34.36 -10.22
C GLU A 45 1.83 -35.12 -10.34
N ASN A 46 1.19 -35.43 -9.20
CA ASN A 46 -0.09 -36.11 -9.16
C ASN A 46 -1.30 -35.15 -9.25
N ASN A 47 -1.07 -33.89 -9.60
CA ASN A 47 -2.08 -32.82 -9.66
C ASN A 47 -2.70 -32.42 -8.32
N GLU A 48 -2.10 -32.84 -7.20
CA GLU A 48 -2.54 -32.37 -5.89
C GLU A 48 -1.86 -31.06 -5.55
N LEU A 49 -2.59 -30.20 -4.82
CA LEU A 49 -2.04 -28.93 -4.37
C LEU A 49 -0.94 -29.16 -3.35
N VAL A 50 0.15 -28.42 -3.48
CA VAL A 50 1.26 -28.49 -2.55
C VAL A 50 0.94 -27.63 -1.32
N THR A 51 1.13 -28.22 -0.14
CA THR A 51 0.93 -27.52 1.12
C THR A 51 2.24 -27.51 1.92
N ASP A 52 2.38 -26.52 2.80
CA ASP A 52 3.52 -26.44 3.71
C ASP A 52 3.30 -27.35 4.94
N ASP A 53 4.24 -27.33 5.89
CA ASP A 53 4.17 -28.16 7.09
C ASP A 53 2.96 -27.83 7.99
N GLU A 54 2.40 -26.64 7.84
CA GLU A 54 1.23 -26.20 8.60
C GLU A 54 -0.09 -26.47 7.87
N GLY A 55 -0.03 -27.04 6.68
CA GLY A 55 -1.21 -27.35 5.87
C GLY A 55 -1.70 -26.20 5.00
N ASN A 56 -0.95 -25.11 4.92
CA ASN A 56 -1.30 -23.98 4.06
C ASN A 56 -0.86 -24.24 2.63
N GLN A 57 -1.67 -23.79 1.67
CA GLN A 57 -1.33 -23.95 0.27
C GLN A 57 -0.10 -23.08 -0.09
N VAL A 58 0.79 -23.67 -0.88
CA VAL A 58 2.01 -22.98 -1.35
C VAL A 58 1.76 -22.39 -2.73
N TYR A 59 2.22 -21.15 -2.93
CA TYR A 59 2.09 -20.45 -4.20
C TYR A 59 3.46 -20.07 -4.74
N ASP A 60 3.58 -20.10 -6.07
CA ASP A 60 4.68 -19.44 -6.76
C ASP A 60 4.30 -17.95 -6.92
N ILE A 61 5.15 -17.08 -6.45
CA ILE A 61 4.88 -15.64 -6.46
C ILE A 61 5.86 -14.97 -7.42
N THR A 62 5.31 -14.20 -8.35
CA THR A 62 6.11 -13.39 -9.28
C THR A 62 5.69 -11.93 -9.16
N LEU A 63 6.66 -11.04 -9.31
CA LEU A 63 6.45 -9.60 -9.27
C LEU A 63 6.87 -9.00 -10.59
N MET A 64 5.99 -8.16 -11.14
CA MET A 64 6.29 -7.37 -12.34
C MET A 64 6.21 -5.90 -11.98
N LYS A 65 7.22 -5.12 -12.36
CA LYS A 65 7.20 -3.67 -12.25
C LYS A 65 7.19 -3.06 -13.64
N ASN A 66 6.13 -2.34 -13.98
CA ASN A 66 5.96 -1.71 -15.29
C ASN A 66 6.11 -2.71 -16.46
N GLY A 67 5.63 -3.94 -16.25
CA GLY A 67 5.70 -4.99 -17.24
C GLY A 67 6.99 -5.78 -17.29
N GLU A 68 7.94 -5.47 -16.41
CA GLU A 68 9.22 -6.17 -16.32
C GLU A 68 9.33 -6.96 -15.01
N SER A 69 10.02 -8.10 -15.07
CA SER A 69 10.23 -8.92 -13.89
C SER A 69 11.02 -8.15 -12.81
N ALA A 70 10.57 -8.25 -11.58
CA ALA A 70 11.19 -7.56 -10.44
C ALA A 70 11.42 -8.53 -9.28
N ASP A 71 12.29 -8.13 -8.34
CA ASP A 71 12.61 -8.94 -7.18
C ASP A 71 11.53 -8.82 -6.11
N TYR A 72 10.76 -9.90 -5.93
CA TYR A 72 9.70 -9.93 -4.93
C TYR A 72 10.25 -9.80 -3.50
N THR A 73 11.42 -10.38 -3.22
CA THR A 73 12.02 -10.32 -1.88
C THR A 73 12.31 -8.87 -1.48
N ALA A 74 12.90 -8.09 -2.39
CA ALA A 74 13.16 -6.67 -2.15
C ALA A 74 11.86 -5.88 -2.00
N PHE A 75 10.87 -6.17 -2.84
CA PHE A 75 9.56 -5.54 -2.75
C PHE A 75 8.89 -5.85 -1.42
N SER A 76 8.92 -7.10 -1.01
CA SER A 76 8.32 -7.55 0.26
C SER A 76 8.91 -6.80 1.45
N ALA A 77 10.22 -6.66 1.50
CA ALA A 77 10.89 -5.92 2.58
C ALA A 77 10.49 -4.45 2.58
N ALA A 78 10.47 -3.82 1.40
CA ALA A 78 10.08 -2.42 1.27
C ALA A 78 8.61 -2.20 1.63
N TYR A 79 7.73 -3.10 1.19
CA TYR A 79 6.30 -3.01 1.49
C TYR A 79 6.03 -3.19 2.98
N ASN A 80 6.72 -4.10 3.64
CA ASN A 80 6.57 -4.30 5.08
C ASN A 80 6.97 -3.04 5.86
N GLN A 81 8.01 -2.34 5.42
CA GLN A 81 8.37 -1.05 6.02
C GLN A 81 7.30 0.00 5.77
N LEU A 82 6.73 0.02 4.57
CA LEU A 82 5.65 0.94 4.23
C LEU A 82 4.43 0.70 5.11
N MET A 83 4.10 -0.55 5.39
CA MET A 83 2.98 -0.90 6.28
C MET A 83 3.19 -0.45 7.72
N MET A 84 4.44 -0.27 8.14
CA MET A 84 4.77 0.17 9.50
C MET A 84 4.77 1.69 9.65
N VAL A 85 4.58 2.44 8.56
CA VAL A 85 4.53 3.89 8.62
C VAL A 85 3.28 4.31 9.40
N THR A 86 3.46 5.18 10.37
CA THR A 86 2.36 5.76 11.14
C THR A 86 2.30 7.25 10.90
N MET A 87 1.11 7.81 11.07
CA MET A 87 0.91 9.24 10.93
C MET A 87 1.61 10.01 12.04
N SER A 88 2.17 11.19 11.72
CA SER A 88 2.88 12.02 12.67
C SER A 88 1.96 12.82 13.56
N GLY A 89 0.81 13.24 13.05
CA GLY A 89 -0.14 14.03 13.81
C GLY A 89 -1.47 14.18 13.07
N ARG A 90 -2.41 14.83 13.74
CA ARG A 90 -3.77 15.00 13.23
C ARG A 90 -3.93 16.35 12.55
N LEU A 91 -4.62 16.36 11.42
CA LEU A 91 -4.95 17.59 10.71
C LEU A 91 -5.97 18.41 11.51
N PRO A 92 -5.95 19.76 11.40
CA PRO A 92 -6.97 20.60 12.03
C PRO A 92 -8.37 20.25 11.55
N ASP A 93 -9.36 20.43 12.41
CA ASP A 93 -10.75 20.25 12.03
C ASP A 93 -11.11 21.21 10.89
N GLY A 94 -11.81 20.68 9.90
CA GLY A 94 -12.22 21.49 8.74
C GLY A 94 -11.10 21.81 7.76
N TRP A 95 -9.93 21.22 7.92
CA TRP A 95 -8.82 21.42 6.97
C TRP A 95 -9.21 20.93 5.59
N THR A 96 -8.92 21.73 4.57
CA THR A 96 -9.11 21.37 3.17
C THR A 96 -7.81 21.58 2.41
N ALA A 97 -7.61 20.77 1.37
CA ALA A 97 -6.40 20.86 0.56
C ALA A 97 -6.40 22.11 -0.30
N ALA A 98 -5.28 22.85 -0.27
CA ALA A 98 -5.07 24.00 -1.17
C ALA A 98 -4.58 23.54 -2.54
N ASP A 99 -3.89 22.40 -2.60
CA ASP A 99 -3.28 21.86 -3.80
C ASP A 99 -3.81 20.46 -4.09
N ALA A 100 -3.66 20.02 -5.34
CA ALA A 100 -3.93 18.63 -5.70
C ALA A 100 -2.84 17.71 -5.12
N PRO A 101 -3.12 16.41 -4.94
CA PRO A 101 -2.10 15.47 -4.48
C PRO A 101 -0.89 15.43 -5.41
N HIS A 102 0.30 15.41 -4.84
CA HIS A 102 1.52 15.26 -5.63
C HIS A 102 1.86 13.79 -5.87
N THR A 103 1.30 12.89 -5.07
CA THR A 103 1.51 11.45 -5.21
C THR A 103 0.23 10.73 -4.80
N VAL A 104 -0.19 9.77 -5.62
CA VAL A 104 -1.34 8.93 -5.32
C VAL A 104 -0.92 7.47 -5.41
N TRP A 105 -1.14 6.74 -4.33
CA TRP A 105 -0.91 5.30 -4.26
C TRP A 105 -2.24 4.59 -4.39
N THR A 106 -2.30 3.56 -5.22
CA THR A 106 -3.50 2.73 -5.37
C THR A 106 -3.15 1.29 -5.04
N PHE A 107 -3.81 0.74 -4.04
CA PHE A 107 -3.63 -0.64 -3.59
C PHE A 107 -4.84 -1.44 -4.02
N THR A 108 -4.64 -2.49 -4.81
CA THR A 108 -5.71 -3.37 -5.26
C THR A 108 -5.53 -4.74 -4.62
N ASP A 109 -6.54 -5.19 -3.89
CA ASP A 109 -6.54 -6.49 -3.24
C ASP A 109 -6.86 -7.60 -4.25
N VAL A 110 -6.54 -8.83 -3.86
CA VAL A 110 -6.85 -10.02 -4.68
C VAL A 110 -8.36 -10.22 -4.89
N ASP A 111 -9.18 -9.67 -4.01
CA ASP A 111 -10.65 -9.74 -4.14
C ASP A 111 -11.23 -8.57 -4.97
N GLY A 112 -10.38 -7.67 -5.46
CA GLY A 112 -10.81 -6.52 -6.24
C GLY A 112 -11.07 -5.25 -5.44
N THR A 113 -10.94 -5.28 -4.12
CA THR A 113 -11.09 -4.07 -3.29
C THR A 113 -9.95 -3.11 -3.55
N VAL A 114 -10.26 -1.84 -3.70
CA VAL A 114 -9.27 -0.80 -4.00
C VAL A 114 -9.20 0.19 -2.86
N HIS A 115 -7.97 0.47 -2.40
CA HIS A 115 -7.69 1.50 -1.42
C HIS A 115 -6.73 2.52 -2.02
N THR A 116 -6.93 3.79 -1.71
CA THR A 116 -6.05 4.86 -2.20
C THR A 116 -5.42 5.61 -1.04
N VAL A 117 -4.18 6.04 -1.26
CA VAL A 117 -3.47 6.93 -0.33
C VAL A 117 -2.93 8.09 -1.14
N ALA A 118 -3.44 9.28 -0.89
CA ALA A 118 -3.01 10.49 -1.57
C ALA A 118 -2.17 11.34 -0.63
N LEU A 119 -1.04 11.84 -1.12
CA LEU A 119 -0.16 12.72 -0.38
C LEU A 119 -0.33 14.14 -0.92
N ILE A 120 -0.74 15.04 -0.04
CA ILE A 120 -1.06 16.42 -0.39
C ILE A 120 -0.21 17.32 0.49
N ARG A 121 0.44 18.32 -0.12
CA ARG A 121 1.27 19.21 0.65
C ARG A 121 0.47 19.91 1.76
N TYR A 122 0.92 19.77 3.00
CA TYR A 122 0.31 20.37 4.17
C TYR A 122 1.09 21.62 4.61
N ASP A 123 2.39 21.47 4.85
CA ASP A 123 3.29 22.58 5.15
C ASP A 123 4.67 22.30 4.56
N ALA A 124 5.67 23.11 4.94
CA ALA A 124 7.02 23.00 4.36
C ALA A 124 7.69 21.65 4.66
N MET A 125 7.25 20.93 5.69
CA MET A 125 7.89 19.70 6.15
C MET A 125 6.96 18.49 6.20
N HIS A 126 5.66 18.68 5.97
CA HIS A 126 4.66 17.63 6.15
C HIS A 126 3.72 17.53 4.96
N ASP A 127 3.23 16.32 4.73
CA ASP A 127 2.16 16.04 3.78
C ASP A 127 0.92 15.58 4.53
N ALA A 128 -0.24 16.08 4.13
CA ALA A 128 -1.51 15.52 4.54
C ALA A 128 -1.70 14.19 3.82
N VAL A 129 -2.29 13.23 4.50
CA VAL A 129 -2.51 11.89 3.96
C VAL A 129 -4.01 11.64 3.86
N ALA A 130 -4.50 11.46 2.64
CA ALA A 130 -5.88 11.09 2.40
C ALA A 130 -5.96 9.60 2.12
N VAL A 131 -6.62 8.86 3.01
CA VAL A 131 -6.84 7.42 2.87
C VAL A 131 -8.27 7.23 2.40
N ASP A 132 -8.44 6.64 1.22
CA ASP A 132 -9.73 6.44 0.58
C ASP A 132 -10.55 7.75 0.48
N GLY A 133 -9.86 8.84 0.22
CA GLY A 133 -10.47 10.15 0.05
C GLY A 133 -10.68 10.95 1.34
N VAL A 134 -10.29 10.41 2.48
CA VAL A 134 -10.47 11.08 3.78
C VAL A 134 -9.12 11.49 4.36
N ALA A 135 -8.92 12.80 4.54
CA ALA A 135 -7.70 13.35 5.10
C ALA A 135 -7.91 13.73 6.56
N LEU A 136 -7.31 12.95 7.47
CA LEU A 136 -7.41 13.16 8.92
C LEU A 136 -6.06 13.40 9.57
N PHE A 137 -4.97 12.95 8.95
CA PHE A 137 -3.64 12.97 9.54
C PHE A 137 -2.61 13.51 8.55
N TYR A 138 -1.44 13.87 9.07
CA TYR A 138 -0.29 14.26 8.27
C TYR A 138 0.94 13.47 8.70
N LEU A 139 1.95 13.44 7.84
CA LEU A 139 3.25 12.85 8.15
C LEU A 139 4.37 13.68 7.56
N ILE A 140 5.61 13.38 7.98
CA ILE A 140 6.80 14.06 7.47
C ILE A 140 6.96 13.73 5.97
N GLN A 141 7.29 14.73 5.16
CA GLN A 141 7.56 14.54 3.75
C GLN A 141 8.64 13.47 3.55
N GLY A 142 8.40 12.56 2.63
CA GLY A 142 9.29 11.43 2.39
C GLY A 142 9.13 10.27 3.36
N GLY A 143 8.29 10.40 4.40
CA GLY A 143 8.05 9.33 5.35
C GLY A 143 7.24 8.16 4.79
N PHE A 144 6.49 8.40 3.73
CA PHE A 144 5.71 7.36 3.06
C PHE A 144 6.30 7.13 1.66
N SER A 145 7.21 6.17 1.55
CA SER A 145 7.84 5.86 0.28
C SER A 145 8.23 4.39 0.20
N LEU A 146 8.23 3.88 -1.03
CA LEU A 146 8.67 2.55 -1.35
C LEU A 146 10.03 2.69 -2.03
N GLY A 147 11.09 2.21 -1.40
CA GLY A 147 12.47 2.47 -1.80
C GLY A 147 12.98 1.66 -3.00
N ILE A 148 12.09 1.24 -3.87
CA ILE A 148 12.46 0.45 -5.03
C ILE A 148 11.84 0.97 -6.33
#